data_b3da510db2414ff49eeb50bd7f24cf66
#
_entry.id   b3da510db2414ff49eeb50bd7f24cf66
#
_cell.length_a   1.000
_cell.length_b   1.000
_cell.length_c   1.000
_cell.angle_alpha   90.00
_cell.angle_beta   90.00
_cell.angle_gamma   90.00
#
_symmetry.space_group_name_H-M   'P 1'
#
loop_
_entity.id
_entity.type
_entity.pdbx_description
1 polymer ?
#
loop_
_entity_poly.entity_id
_entity_poly.type
_entity_poly.pdbx_seq_one_letter_code
_entity_poly.pdbx_strand_id
1 'polypeptide(L)'
;LIVHDLPYTWGFLVAEARRAMMAAARQNRARNRGRNKGRRRRQKVGHVPTPVRIIDTLATSYAQQVRANDVRLGGVAKQSGLDATPQASVERASRPEPETSREDTELLIALYRKQEGGTVRSYTPEDVRADRFGLQRSHVRVDAAEAPVQHHNPGKYEPGKELRRGMEIVVAPEILEDPDTIIAALMREELNYSEKLTRESSLVVCNVTTDLVGKPMHAHRKGIPLMSDAAFLDALTRIEDAEPEPESAKPAPRAQRSPQHNKKGGGKNNKRRRRRGGRGGRGRGRRNSGGSAAKKND
;
A
#
# COMPACT_ATOMS: atom_id res chain seq x y z
N LEU A 1 9.69 6.66 -17.54
CA LEU A 1 9.67 5.44 -16.74
C LEU A 1 8.51 4.57 -17.22
N ILE A 2 8.74 3.27 -17.41
CA ILE A 2 7.69 2.29 -17.70
C ILE A 2 7.60 1.36 -16.49
N VAL A 3 6.38 1.11 -16.02
CA VAL A 3 6.10 0.24 -14.86
C VAL A 3 4.92 -0.67 -15.17
N HIS A 4 4.74 -1.67 -14.35
CA HIS A 4 3.54 -2.48 -14.30
C HIS A 4 2.94 -2.34 -12.91
N ASP A 5 1.65 -1.98 -12.80
CA ASP A 5 0.99 -1.61 -11.54
C ASP A 5 1.68 -0.41 -10.86
N LEU A 6 1.42 0.77 -11.40
CA LEU A 6 2.04 2.02 -10.97
C LEU A 6 1.88 2.29 -9.45
N PRO A 7 0.69 2.17 -8.84
CA PRO A 7 0.54 2.48 -7.42
C PRO A 7 1.45 1.63 -6.53
N TYR A 8 1.62 0.36 -6.89
CA TYR A 8 2.50 -0.56 -6.18
C TYR A 8 3.97 -0.26 -6.45
N THR A 9 4.37 -0.25 -7.71
CA THR A 9 5.78 -0.11 -8.13
C THR A 9 6.36 1.24 -7.74
N TRP A 10 5.62 2.34 -7.96
CA TRP A 10 6.07 3.69 -7.62
C TRP A 10 6.22 3.88 -6.12
N GLY A 11 5.29 3.32 -5.34
CA GLY A 11 5.37 3.33 -3.88
C GLY A 11 6.66 2.73 -3.36
N PHE A 12 7.07 1.58 -3.89
CA PHE A 12 8.34 0.94 -3.53
C PHE A 12 9.55 1.76 -3.93
N LEU A 13 9.59 2.28 -5.17
CA LEU A 13 10.70 3.11 -5.66
C LEU A 13 10.90 4.35 -4.79
N VAL A 14 9.83 5.05 -4.45
CA VAL A 14 9.89 6.26 -3.62
C VAL A 14 10.31 5.92 -2.18
N ALA A 15 9.76 4.85 -1.60
CA ALA A 15 10.10 4.42 -0.25
C ALA A 15 11.57 4.03 -0.14
N GLU A 16 12.08 3.27 -1.13
CA GLU A 16 13.48 2.83 -1.17
C GLU A 16 14.44 4.02 -1.36
N ALA A 17 14.13 4.92 -2.29
CA ALA A 17 14.91 6.12 -2.50
C ALA A 17 15.02 6.96 -1.21
N ARG A 18 13.90 7.17 -0.51
CA ARG A 18 13.87 7.88 0.78
C ARG A 18 14.68 7.15 1.85
N ARG A 19 14.58 5.82 1.92
CA ARG A 19 15.35 5.01 2.86
C ARG A 19 16.85 5.14 2.61
N ALA A 20 17.28 5.03 1.36
CA ALA A 20 18.68 5.19 0.96
C ALA A 20 19.21 6.61 1.28
N MET A 21 18.42 7.65 1.01
CA MET A 21 18.76 9.03 1.36
C MET A 21 18.94 9.21 2.87
N MET A 22 18.03 8.67 3.67
CA MET A 22 18.15 8.76 5.14
C MET A 22 19.37 8.00 5.66
N ALA A 23 19.68 6.82 5.11
CA ALA A 23 20.85 6.04 5.48
C ALA A 23 22.14 6.82 5.16
N ALA A 24 22.28 7.37 3.96
CA ALA A 24 23.40 8.19 3.57
C ALA A 24 23.56 9.44 4.45
N ALA A 25 22.47 10.12 4.76
CA ALA A 25 22.48 11.28 5.64
C ALA A 25 22.91 10.92 7.08
N ARG A 26 22.42 9.79 7.62
CA ARG A 26 22.85 9.28 8.94
C ARG A 26 24.32 8.96 8.98
N GLN A 27 24.84 8.26 7.96
CA GLN A 27 26.28 7.94 7.86
C GLN A 27 27.15 9.19 7.77
N ASN A 28 26.74 10.20 6.98
CA ASN A 28 27.45 11.46 6.88
C ASN A 28 27.46 12.23 8.21
N ARG A 29 26.34 12.20 8.98
CA ARG A 29 26.27 12.81 10.33
C ARG A 29 27.19 12.07 11.33
N ALA A 30 27.21 10.75 11.31
CA ALA A 30 28.06 9.96 12.17
C ALA A 30 29.57 10.23 11.90
N ARG A 31 29.94 10.35 10.62
CA ARG A 31 31.30 10.71 10.18
C ARG A 31 31.71 12.10 10.64
N ASN A 32 30.80 13.07 10.65
CA ASN A 32 31.08 14.43 11.11
C ASN A 32 31.30 14.52 12.64
N ARG A 33 30.75 13.58 13.42
CA ARG A 33 30.92 13.53 14.88
C ARG A 33 32.23 12.86 15.31
N GLY A 34 32.88 12.10 14.44
CA GLY A 34 34.15 11.44 14.73
C GLY A 34 35.30 12.46 14.80
N ARG A 35 36.15 12.36 15.86
CA ARG A 35 37.33 13.23 16.08
C ARG A 35 38.37 13.18 14.96
N ASN A 36 38.37 12.14 14.14
CA ASN A 36 39.31 12.00 13.02
C ASN A 36 38.74 12.65 11.76
N LYS A 37 39.08 13.88 11.52
CA LYS A 37 38.79 14.64 10.29
C LYS A 37 39.60 14.17 9.07
N GLY A 38 40.05 12.92 9.02
CA GLY A 38 40.70 12.34 7.86
C GLY A 38 39.80 12.46 6.61
N ARG A 39 40.37 12.74 5.45
CA ARG A 39 39.77 12.90 4.10
C ARG A 39 38.85 11.76 3.64
N ARG A 40 37.95 11.24 4.49
CA ARG A 40 36.96 10.23 4.04
C ARG A 40 35.89 10.92 3.20
N ARG A 41 35.82 10.54 1.93
CA ARG A 41 34.83 11.02 0.96
C ARG A 41 33.41 10.87 1.54
N ARG A 42 32.63 11.96 1.59
CA ARG A 42 31.24 11.92 2.00
C ARG A 42 30.46 11.05 1.02
N GLN A 43 29.53 10.25 1.53
CA GLN A 43 28.63 9.50 0.68
C GLN A 43 27.66 10.49 0.01
N LYS A 44 27.49 10.36 -1.32
CA LYS A 44 26.52 11.16 -2.05
C LYS A 44 25.11 10.79 -1.55
N VAL A 45 24.36 11.78 -1.12
CA VAL A 45 22.94 11.61 -0.80
C VAL A 45 22.18 11.65 -2.13
N GLY A 46 21.46 10.58 -2.45
CA GLY A 46 20.61 10.52 -3.63
C GLY A 46 19.38 11.44 -3.53
N HIS A 47 18.49 11.33 -4.47
CA HIS A 47 17.19 12.02 -4.49
C HIS A 47 16.11 11.03 -4.90
N VAL A 48 14.86 11.35 -4.61
CA VAL A 48 13.73 10.60 -5.14
C VAL A 48 13.69 10.81 -6.66
N PRO A 49 13.54 9.76 -7.48
CA PRO A 49 13.40 9.90 -8.92
C PRO A 49 12.25 10.86 -9.29
N THR A 50 12.47 11.70 -10.28
CA THR A 50 11.46 12.64 -10.79
C THR A 50 11.31 12.45 -12.30
N PRO A 51 10.72 11.31 -12.76
CA PRO A 51 10.48 11.10 -14.17
C PRO A 51 9.45 12.10 -14.69
N VAL A 52 9.62 12.59 -15.91
CA VAL A 52 8.67 13.51 -16.57
C VAL A 52 7.34 12.79 -16.81
N ARG A 53 7.39 11.49 -17.10
CA ARG A 53 6.22 10.66 -17.39
C ARG A 53 6.44 9.25 -16.86
N ILE A 54 5.39 8.67 -16.34
CA ILE A 54 5.35 7.26 -15.90
C ILE A 54 4.25 6.59 -16.71
N ILE A 55 4.60 5.53 -17.42
CA ILE A 55 3.66 4.72 -18.20
C ILE A 55 3.35 3.47 -17.40
N ASP A 56 2.07 3.21 -17.19
CA ASP A 56 1.58 2.01 -16.50
C ASP A 56 1.00 1.01 -17.52
N THR A 57 1.68 -0.12 -17.68
CA THR A 57 1.24 -1.16 -18.64
C THR A 57 0.00 -1.91 -18.17
N LEU A 58 -0.26 -2.01 -16.86
CA LEU A 58 -1.49 -2.61 -16.34
C LEU A 58 -2.69 -1.69 -16.61
N ALA A 59 -2.61 -0.43 -16.24
CA ALA A 59 -3.65 0.55 -16.52
C ALA A 59 -3.89 0.72 -18.04
N THR A 60 -2.82 0.62 -18.84
CA THR A 60 -2.91 0.60 -20.31
C THR A 60 -3.69 -0.61 -20.80
N SER A 61 -3.45 -1.80 -20.21
CA SER A 61 -4.19 -3.02 -20.56
C SER A 61 -5.69 -2.85 -20.32
N TYR A 62 -6.08 -2.31 -19.19
CA TYR A 62 -7.49 -2.00 -18.90
C TYR A 62 -8.07 -1.02 -19.92
N ALA A 63 -7.34 0.05 -20.24
CA ALA A 63 -7.78 1.05 -21.23
C ALA A 63 -7.94 0.46 -22.64
N GLN A 64 -7.17 -0.57 -22.98
CA GLN A 64 -7.24 -1.31 -24.23
C GLN A 64 -8.14 -2.55 -24.16
N GLN A 65 -8.88 -2.71 -23.06
CA GLN A 65 -9.82 -3.82 -22.82
C GLN A 65 -9.16 -5.20 -22.86
N VAL A 66 -7.88 -5.31 -22.56
CA VAL A 66 -7.19 -6.58 -22.38
C VAL A 66 -7.59 -7.16 -21.03
N ARG A 67 -8.47 -8.16 -21.06
CA ARG A 67 -8.99 -8.82 -19.86
C ARG A 67 -8.10 -10.00 -19.48
N ALA A 68 -7.30 -9.83 -18.43
CA ALA A 68 -6.44 -10.88 -17.89
C ALA A 68 -6.98 -11.36 -16.54
N ASN A 69 -7.06 -12.67 -16.34
CA ASN A 69 -7.40 -13.26 -15.05
C ASN A 69 -6.27 -13.10 -14.02
N ASP A 70 -5.03 -13.01 -14.51
CA ASP A 70 -3.84 -12.75 -13.71
C ASP A 70 -3.31 -11.36 -14.09
N VAL A 71 -3.46 -10.41 -13.20
CA VAL A 71 -3.03 -9.01 -13.40
C VAL A 71 -1.53 -8.78 -13.22
N ARG A 72 -0.76 -9.79 -12.86
CA ARG A 72 0.70 -9.70 -12.82
C ARG A 72 1.27 -9.57 -14.24
N LEU A 73 2.48 -9.03 -14.33
CA LEU A 73 3.14 -8.77 -15.62
C LEU A 73 3.09 -9.96 -16.59
N GLY A 74 3.46 -11.17 -16.12
CA GLY A 74 3.44 -12.38 -16.92
C GLY A 74 2.04 -12.77 -17.41
N GLY A 75 1.02 -12.61 -16.57
CA GLY A 75 -0.37 -12.90 -16.91
C GLY A 75 -0.91 -11.95 -17.98
N VAL A 76 -0.71 -10.65 -17.79
CA VAL A 76 -1.11 -9.63 -18.77
C VAL A 76 -0.35 -9.76 -20.07
N ALA A 77 0.95 -10.03 -20.03
CA ALA A 77 1.77 -10.26 -21.23
C ALA A 77 1.29 -11.46 -22.03
N LYS A 78 1.00 -12.59 -21.35
CA LYS A 78 0.45 -13.79 -21.99
C LYS A 78 -0.91 -13.52 -22.63
N GLN A 79 -1.80 -12.85 -21.90
CA GLN A 79 -3.12 -12.47 -22.42
C GLN A 79 -3.01 -11.52 -23.63
N SER A 80 -1.97 -10.70 -23.64
CA SER A 80 -1.64 -9.84 -24.78
C SER A 80 -0.98 -10.60 -25.95
N GLY A 81 -0.80 -11.93 -25.86
CA GLY A 81 -0.22 -12.78 -26.90
C GLY A 81 1.31 -12.71 -26.97
N LEU A 82 1.96 -12.41 -25.84
CA LEU A 82 3.40 -12.57 -25.70
C LEU A 82 3.71 -13.94 -25.08
N ASP A 83 4.89 -14.48 -25.41
CA ASP A 83 5.39 -15.68 -24.74
C ASP A 83 5.84 -15.31 -23.34
N ALA A 84 5.05 -15.69 -22.34
CA ALA A 84 5.29 -15.38 -20.94
C ALA A 84 4.82 -16.50 -20.03
N THR A 85 5.63 -16.79 -19.03
CA THR A 85 5.29 -17.76 -17.97
C THR A 85 4.68 -17.04 -16.77
N PRO A 86 3.80 -17.70 -15.97
CA PRO A 86 3.33 -17.16 -14.71
C PRO A 86 4.51 -16.79 -13.81
N GLN A 87 4.48 -15.61 -13.21
CA GLN A 87 5.57 -15.12 -12.34
C GLN A 87 5.75 -15.92 -11.05
N ALA A 88 4.72 -16.61 -10.59
CA ALA A 88 4.77 -17.40 -9.37
C ALA A 88 4.92 -18.90 -9.70
N SER A 89 6.13 -19.36 -9.91
CA SER A 89 6.44 -20.78 -10.03
C SER A 89 7.61 -21.15 -9.12
N VAL A 90 7.66 -22.42 -8.66
CA VAL A 90 8.76 -22.95 -7.87
C VAL A 90 10.07 -22.89 -8.64
N GLU A 91 10.00 -23.17 -9.96
CA GLU A 91 11.15 -23.11 -10.86
C GLU A 91 11.72 -21.68 -10.91
N ARG A 92 10.85 -20.67 -11.06
CA ARG A 92 11.28 -19.27 -11.07
C ARG A 92 11.88 -18.85 -9.72
N ALA A 93 11.30 -19.29 -8.60
CA ALA A 93 11.80 -18.98 -7.27
C ALA A 93 13.19 -19.55 -6.98
N SER A 94 13.60 -20.61 -7.69
CA SER A 94 14.92 -21.22 -7.57
C SER A 94 16.01 -20.55 -8.43
N ARG A 95 15.61 -19.65 -9.36
CA ARG A 95 16.52 -18.96 -10.26
C ARG A 95 17.14 -17.72 -9.60
N PRO A 96 18.36 -17.32 -10.03
CA PRO A 96 19.00 -16.10 -9.52
C PRO A 96 18.15 -14.85 -9.82
N GLU A 97 17.96 -14.00 -8.82
CA GLU A 97 17.18 -12.76 -8.94
C GLU A 97 17.64 -11.85 -10.12
N PRO A 98 18.95 -11.68 -10.41
CA PRO A 98 19.37 -10.85 -11.53
C PRO A 98 18.87 -11.35 -12.90
N GLU A 99 18.74 -12.66 -13.08
CA GLU A 99 18.23 -13.26 -14.32
C GLU A 99 16.72 -13.00 -14.44
N THR A 100 15.97 -13.31 -13.40
CA THR A 100 14.51 -13.11 -13.38
C THR A 100 14.11 -11.65 -13.50
N SER A 101 14.87 -10.73 -12.87
CA SER A 101 14.65 -9.28 -12.98
C SER A 101 14.93 -8.77 -14.40
N ARG A 102 15.92 -9.32 -15.07
CA ARG A 102 16.23 -8.98 -16.45
C ARG A 102 15.11 -9.44 -17.39
N GLU A 103 14.65 -10.68 -17.25
CA GLU A 103 13.53 -11.22 -18.02
C GLU A 103 12.25 -10.42 -17.82
N ASP A 104 11.94 -10.03 -16.59
CA ASP A 104 10.78 -9.16 -16.30
C ASP A 104 10.92 -7.79 -16.96
N THR A 105 12.13 -7.24 -16.98
CA THR A 105 12.38 -5.95 -17.65
C THR A 105 12.19 -6.08 -19.17
N GLU A 106 12.71 -7.14 -19.77
CA GLU A 106 12.57 -7.43 -21.20
C GLU A 106 11.09 -7.66 -21.57
N LEU A 107 10.36 -8.42 -20.72
CA LEU A 107 8.93 -8.68 -20.90
C LEU A 107 8.10 -7.39 -20.75
N LEU A 108 8.43 -6.53 -19.78
CA LEU A 108 7.77 -5.24 -19.60
C LEU A 108 7.94 -4.34 -20.82
N ILE A 109 9.15 -4.30 -21.38
CA ILE A 109 9.42 -3.54 -22.61
C ILE A 109 8.65 -4.12 -23.80
N ALA A 110 8.61 -5.45 -23.94
CA ALA A 110 7.87 -6.12 -25.01
C ALA A 110 6.36 -5.84 -24.90
N LEU A 111 5.79 -5.90 -23.70
CA LEU A 111 4.40 -5.56 -23.43
C LEU A 111 4.10 -4.10 -23.80
N TYR A 112 4.92 -3.17 -23.36
CA TYR A 112 4.76 -1.75 -23.70
C TYR A 112 4.79 -1.52 -25.22
N ARG A 113 5.75 -2.11 -25.94
CA ARG A 113 5.83 -1.99 -27.42
C ARG A 113 4.57 -2.50 -28.12
N LYS A 114 3.94 -3.52 -27.57
CA LYS A 114 2.67 -4.02 -28.07
C LYS A 114 1.50 -3.07 -27.79
N GLN A 115 1.56 -2.36 -26.69
CA GLN A 115 0.53 -1.42 -26.25
C GLN A 115 0.64 -0.01 -26.85
N GLU A 116 1.83 0.39 -27.32
CA GLU A 116 2.08 1.76 -27.80
C GLU A 116 1.27 2.17 -29.01
N GLY A 117 0.74 1.19 -29.78
CA GLY A 117 -0.17 1.45 -30.91
C GLY A 117 -1.61 1.80 -30.53
N GLY A 118 -1.96 1.72 -29.25
CA GLY A 118 -3.31 1.99 -28.72
C GLY A 118 -3.33 3.11 -27.69
N THR A 119 -4.41 3.16 -26.90
CA THR A 119 -4.53 4.13 -25.79
C THR A 119 -3.57 3.78 -24.67
N VAL A 120 -2.52 4.57 -24.50
CA VAL A 120 -1.51 4.42 -23.44
C VAL A 120 -1.86 5.28 -22.23
N ARG A 121 -1.91 4.67 -21.04
CA ARG A 121 -2.08 5.38 -19.78
C ARG A 121 -0.74 5.86 -19.27
N SER A 122 -0.63 7.17 -19.06
CA SER A 122 0.58 7.79 -18.52
C SER A 122 0.23 8.81 -17.45
N TYR A 123 1.11 8.93 -16.47
CA TYR A 123 0.93 9.74 -15.27
C TYR A 123 2.18 10.59 -15.04
N THR A 124 2.04 11.67 -14.30
CA THR A 124 3.16 12.39 -13.69
C THR A 124 3.38 11.89 -12.26
N PRO A 125 4.53 12.15 -11.62
CA PRO A 125 4.71 11.83 -10.19
C PRO A 125 3.67 12.50 -9.28
N GLU A 126 3.11 13.63 -9.69
CA GLU A 126 2.08 14.38 -8.96
C GLU A 126 0.71 13.71 -9.01
N ASP A 127 0.43 12.92 -10.04
CA ASP A 127 -0.80 12.14 -10.16
C ASP A 127 -0.82 10.94 -9.22
N VAL A 128 0.33 10.59 -8.64
CA VAL A 128 0.46 9.44 -7.73
C VAL A 128 0.85 9.95 -6.34
N ARG A 129 -0.16 10.19 -5.50
CA ARG A 129 0.02 10.74 -4.16
C ARG A 129 0.08 9.64 -3.10
N ALA A 130 0.74 9.95 -1.99
CA ALA A 130 0.71 9.09 -0.82
C ALA A 130 -0.62 9.24 -0.09
N ASP A 131 -1.21 8.11 0.29
CA ASP A 131 -2.36 8.08 1.18
C ASP A 131 -1.96 8.45 2.62
N ARG A 132 -2.94 8.46 3.54
CA ARG A 132 -2.73 8.74 4.97
C ARG A 132 -1.74 7.79 5.67
N PHE A 133 -1.40 6.66 5.07
CA PHE A 133 -0.42 5.70 5.58
C PHE A 133 0.96 5.87 4.91
N GLY A 134 1.11 6.83 4.03
CA GLY A 134 2.35 7.08 3.28
C GLY A 134 2.54 6.15 2.08
N LEU A 135 1.51 5.39 1.68
CA LEU A 135 1.53 4.56 0.48
C LEU A 135 1.19 5.41 -0.73
N GLN A 136 1.96 5.25 -1.80
CA GLN A 136 1.67 5.90 -3.07
C GLN A 136 0.45 5.20 -3.71
N ARG A 137 -0.54 5.99 -4.10
CA ARG A 137 -1.79 5.54 -4.70
C ARG A 137 -2.11 6.42 -5.90
N SER A 138 -3.01 5.97 -6.75
CA SER A 138 -3.56 6.84 -7.79
C SER A 138 -4.28 8.04 -7.17
N HIS A 139 -4.35 9.14 -7.90
CA HIS A 139 -5.05 10.35 -7.48
C HIS A 139 -6.52 10.04 -7.14
N VAL A 140 -7.19 9.27 -7.99
CA VAL A 140 -8.60 8.87 -7.81
C VAL A 140 -8.82 8.15 -6.48
N ARG A 141 -7.94 7.19 -6.13
CA ARG A 141 -8.05 6.45 -4.86
C ARG A 141 -7.82 7.32 -3.63
N VAL A 142 -6.85 8.24 -3.71
CA VAL A 142 -6.55 9.13 -2.58
C VAL A 142 -7.72 10.08 -2.36
N ASP A 143 -8.24 10.69 -3.42
CA ASP A 143 -9.37 11.61 -3.33
C ASP A 143 -10.64 10.89 -2.84
N ALA A 144 -10.93 9.70 -3.35
CA ALA A 144 -12.08 8.92 -2.90
C ALA A 144 -11.97 8.48 -1.42
N ALA A 145 -10.77 8.09 -0.97
CA ALA A 145 -10.55 7.69 0.42
C ALA A 145 -10.57 8.85 1.42
N GLU A 146 -10.31 10.08 0.96
CA GLU A 146 -10.30 11.32 1.75
C GLU A 146 -11.59 12.14 1.59
N ALA A 147 -12.46 11.76 0.64
CA ALA A 147 -13.72 12.44 0.41
C ALA A 147 -14.60 12.45 1.68
N PRO A 148 -15.29 13.54 1.95
CA PRO A 148 -16.26 13.59 3.04
C PRO A 148 -17.43 12.64 2.73
N VAL A 149 -17.89 11.92 3.74
CA VAL A 149 -19.09 11.09 3.67
C VAL A 149 -20.30 12.00 3.48
N GLN A 150 -20.99 11.88 2.36
CA GLN A 150 -22.15 12.72 2.01
C GLN A 150 -23.44 12.17 2.61
N HIS A 151 -23.60 10.85 2.60
CA HIS A 151 -24.78 10.15 3.07
C HIS A 151 -24.42 9.08 4.10
N HIS A 152 -25.32 8.86 5.04
CA HIS A 152 -25.19 7.76 5.99
C HIS A 152 -25.23 6.41 5.26
N ASN A 153 -24.40 5.47 5.71
CA ASN A 153 -24.41 4.13 5.14
C ASN A 153 -25.70 3.37 5.56
N PRO A 154 -26.59 3.03 4.60
CA PRO A 154 -27.84 2.33 4.90
C PRO A 154 -27.64 0.87 5.31
N GLY A 155 -26.42 0.34 5.25
CA GLY A 155 -26.10 -1.01 5.63
C GLY A 155 -25.65 -1.88 4.46
N LYS A 156 -25.79 -3.20 4.61
CA LYS A 156 -25.33 -4.16 3.61
C LYS A 156 -26.27 -4.19 2.41
N TYR A 157 -25.66 -4.35 1.23
CA TYR A 157 -26.39 -4.58 0.01
C TYR A 157 -27.17 -5.90 0.09
N GLU A 158 -28.41 -5.90 -0.36
CA GLU A 158 -29.22 -7.10 -0.46
C GLU A 158 -29.33 -7.51 -1.93
N PRO A 159 -28.88 -8.72 -2.31
CA PRO A 159 -28.99 -9.18 -3.70
C PRO A 159 -30.42 -9.09 -4.23
N GLY A 160 -30.59 -8.52 -5.42
CA GLY A 160 -31.87 -8.30 -6.07
C GLY A 160 -32.54 -6.96 -5.75
N LYS A 161 -31.96 -6.15 -4.86
CA LYS A 161 -32.35 -4.75 -4.64
C LYS A 161 -31.43 -3.80 -5.39
N GLU A 162 -31.80 -2.54 -5.48
CA GLU A 162 -30.96 -1.50 -6.04
C GLU A 162 -29.89 -1.04 -5.03
N LEU A 163 -28.79 -0.49 -5.55
CA LEU A 163 -27.80 0.17 -4.71
C LEU A 163 -28.40 1.48 -4.16
N ARG A 164 -27.97 1.86 -2.96
CA ARG A 164 -28.41 3.10 -2.31
C ARG A 164 -27.25 4.03 -2.08
N ARG A 165 -27.46 5.31 -2.26
CA ARG A 165 -26.48 6.35 -1.94
C ARG A 165 -26.00 6.21 -0.49
N GLY A 166 -24.72 6.44 -0.27
CA GLY A 166 -24.09 6.27 1.03
C GLY A 166 -23.59 4.86 1.36
N MET A 167 -23.94 3.83 0.57
CA MET A 167 -23.37 2.48 0.76
C MET A 167 -21.84 2.51 0.68
N GLU A 168 -21.16 1.80 1.60
CA GLU A 168 -19.70 1.67 1.61
C GLU A 168 -19.24 0.53 0.70
N ILE A 169 -18.52 0.87 -0.34
CA ILE A 169 -18.04 -0.06 -1.38
C ILE A 169 -16.55 -0.30 -1.21
N VAL A 170 -16.16 -1.56 -1.22
CA VAL A 170 -14.77 -2.00 -1.24
C VAL A 170 -14.46 -2.63 -2.58
N VAL A 171 -13.42 -2.17 -3.26
CA VAL A 171 -12.96 -2.75 -4.51
C VAL A 171 -11.84 -3.74 -4.21
N ALA A 172 -12.04 -5.00 -4.60
CA ALA A 172 -11.03 -6.05 -4.50
C ALA A 172 -10.09 -6.01 -5.71
N PRO A 173 -8.87 -6.57 -5.62
CA PRO A 173 -7.97 -6.64 -6.77
C PRO A 173 -8.44 -7.61 -7.85
N GLU A 174 -9.34 -8.57 -7.53
CA GLU A 174 -9.85 -9.59 -8.43
C GLU A 174 -11.00 -9.06 -9.29
N ILE A 175 -10.72 -8.05 -10.12
CA ILE A 175 -11.64 -7.40 -11.07
C ILE A 175 -10.98 -7.34 -12.45
N LEU A 176 -11.77 -7.13 -13.49
CA LEU A 176 -11.31 -7.01 -14.88
C LEU A 176 -11.25 -5.57 -15.36
N GLU A 177 -12.10 -4.72 -14.80
CA GLU A 177 -12.15 -3.30 -15.11
C GLU A 177 -11.05 -2.54 -14.36
N ASP A 178 -10.66 -1.37 -14.86
CA ASP A 178 -9.73 -0.49 -14.17
C ASP A 178 -10.31 -0.07 -12.81
N PRO A 179 -9.63 -0.37 -11.68
CA PRO A 179 -10.12 0.01 -10.37
C PRO A 179 -10.41 1.51 -10.22
N ASP A 180 -9.64 2.36 -10.87
CA ASP A 180 -9.84 3.80 -10.81
C ASP A 180 -11.12 4.23 -11.56
N THR A 181 -11.47 3.52 -12.63
CA THR A 181 -12.74 3.72 -13.34
C THR A 181 -13.94 3.38 -12.43
N ILE A 182 -13.86 2.24 -11.72
CA ILE A 182 -14.91 1.81 -10.78
C ILE A 182 -15.02 2.81 -9.62
N ILE A 183 -13.89 3.23 -9.05
CA ILE A 183 -13.88 4.18 -7.93
C ILE A 183 -14.41 5.54 -8.36
N ALA A 184 -14.01 6.04 -9.53
CA ALA A 184 -14.56 7.29 -10.06
C ALA A 184 -16.05 7.21 -10.32
N ALA A 185 -16.57 6.09 -10.83
CA ALA A 185 -17.99 5.86 -11.07
C ALA A 185 -18.79 5.84 -9.76
N LEU A 186 -18.35 5.09 -8.75
CA LEU A 186 -19.06 5.02 -7.46
C LEU A 186 -19.07 6.38 -6.73
N MET A 187 -18.00 7.17 -6.84
CA MET A 187 -17.95 8.51 -6.25
C MET A 187 -18.90 9.50 -6.92
N ARG A 188 -19.11 9.37 -8.23
CA ARG A 188 -20.06 10.17 -8.98
C ARG A 188 -21.49 9.94 -8.53
N GLU A 189 -21.80 8.69 -8.17
CA GLU A 189 -23.12 8.27 -7.71
C GLU A 189 -23.28 8.40 -6.17
N GLU A 190 -22.41 9.15 -5.52
CA GLU A 190 -22.45 9.45 -4.07
C GLU A 190 -22.40 8.22 -3.17
N LEU A 191 -21.74 7.16 -3.63
CA LEU A 191 -21.36 6.01 -2.81
C LEU A 191 -20.07 6.31 -2.06
N ASN A 192 -19.83 5.63 -0.94
CA ASN A 192 -18.63 5.80 -0.14
C ASN A 192 -17.59 4.77 -0.52
N TYR A 193 -16.38 5.20 -0.87
CA TYR A 193 -15.24 4.30 -1.12
C TYR A 193 -14.50 3.96 0.16
N SER A 194 -14.16 2.68 0.34
CA SER A 194 -13.29 2.22 1.42
C SER A 194 -12.18 1.29 0.93
N GLU A 195 -10.94 1.61 1.26
CA GLU A 195 -9.80 0.70 1.04
C GLU A 195 -9.86 -0.52 1.95
N LYS A 196 -10.45 -0.38 3.13
CA LYS A 196 -10.49 -1.43 4.16
C LYS A 196 -11.87 -2.06 4.23
N LEU A 197 -11.87 -3.39 4.21
CA LEU A 197 -13.06 -4.15 4.49
C LEU A 197 -13.37 -4.11 5.98
N THR A 198 -14.47 -3.48 6.36
CA THR A 198 -14.97 -3.41 7.73
C THR A 198 -16.20 -4.31 7.91
N ARG A 199 -16.87 -4.26 9.04
CA ARG A 199 -18.19 -4.88 9.24
C ARG A 199 -19.33 -4.03 8.69
N GLU A 200 -19.05 -2.76 8.50
CA GLU A 200 -19.97 -1.74 8.00
C GLU A 200 -19.93 -1.64 6.46
N SER A 201 -18.94 -2.27 5.81
CA SER A 201 -18.89 -2.31 4.35
C SER A 201 -20.15 -2.97 3.79
N SER A 202 -20.76 -2.32 2.81
CA SER A 202 -22.04 -2.73 2.22
C SER A 202 -21.88 -3.78 1.16
N LEU A 203 -20.83 -3.67 0.33
CA LEU A 203 -20.60 -4.51 -0.83
C LEU A 203 -19.10 -4.58 -1.14
N VAL A 204 -18.67 -5.72 -1.69
CA VAL A 204 -17.32 -5.86 -2.27
C VAL A 204 -17.44 -6.15 -3.77
N VAL A 205 -16.81 -5.32 -4.58
CA VAL A 205 -16.70 -5.53 -6.03
C VAL A 205 -15.58 -6.53 -6.28
N CYS A 206 -15.93 -7.69 -6.84
CA CYS A 206 -15.02 -8.81 -7.06
C CYS A 206 -15.61 -9.78 -8.09
N ASN A 207 -14.79 -10.23 -9.04
CA ASN A 207 -15.22 -11.17 -10.09
C ASN A 207 -15.04 -12.64 -9.70
N VAL A 208 -14.36 -12.91 -8.58
CA VAL A 208 -14.13 -14.29 -8.10
C VAL A 208 -15.24 -14.70 -7.16
N THR A 209 -15.87 -15.86 -7.44
CA THR A 209 -16.97 -16.42 -6.65
C THR A 209 -16.59 -17.71 -5.93
N THR A 210 -15.51 -18.38 -6.34
CA THR A 210 -14.98 -19.63 -5.79
C THR A 210 -13.52 -19.43 -5.38
N ASP A 211 -13.02 -20.29 -4.50
CA ASP A 211 -11.62 -20.23 -4.01
C ASP A 211 -11.21 -18.85 -3.48
N LEU A 212 -12.10 -18.25 -2.72
CA LEU A 212 -11.95 -16.89 -2.23
C LEU A 212 -10.72 -16.74 -1.35
N VAL A 213 -9.89 -15.71 -1.64
CA VAL A 213 -8.73 -15.32 -0.85
C VAL A 213 -8.81 -13.82 -0.51
N GLY A 214 -8.04 -13.37 0.46
CA GLY A 214 -7.94 -11.93 0.77
C GLY A 214 -9.26 -11.26 1.15
N LYS A 215 -9.54 -10.10 0.54
CA LYS A 215 -10.75 -9.30 0.82
C LYS A 215 -12.04 -10.06 0.52
N PRO A 216 -12.22 -10.76 -0.61
CA PRO A 216 -13.43 -11.53 -0.89
C PRO A 216 -13.71 -12.62 0.14
N MET A 217 -12.70 -13.36 0.59
CA MET A 217 -12.85 -14.36 1.66
C MET A 217 -13.32 -13.72 2.97
N HIS A 218 -12.74 -12.60 3.34
CA HIS A 218 -13.14 -11.89 4.56
C HIS A 218 -14.54 -11.28 4.45
N ALA A 219 -14.95 -10.84 3.25
CA ALA A 219 -16.31 -10.38 2.98
C ALA A 219 -17.32 -11.51 3.17
N HIS A 220 -17.07 -12.66 2.57
CA HIS A 220 -17.91 -13.85 2.72
C HIS A 220 -18.09 -14.24 4.20
N ARG A 221 -17.00 -14.29 4.98
CA ARG A 221 -17.05 -14.56 6.43
C ARG A 221 -17.86 -13.55 7.23
N LYS A 222 -17.94 -12.31 6.79
CA LYS A 222 -18.71 -11.24 7.45
C LYS A 222 -20.14 -11.12 6.92
N GLY A 223 -20.54 -11.98 5.98
CA GLY A 223 -21.82 -11.89 5.31
C GLY A 223 -22.00 -10.58 4.53
N ILE A 224 -20.92 -10.11 3.90
CA ILE A 224 -20.93 -8.96 2.98
C ILE A 224 -20.99 -9.53 1.57
N PRO A 225 -21.97 -9.14 0.75
CA PRO A 225 -22.14 -9.69 -0.58
C PRO A 225 -21.00 -9.30 -1.51
N LEU A 226 -20.76 -10.14 -2.51
CA LEU A 226 -19.83 -9.90 -3.61
C LEU A 226 -20.64 -9.61 -4.87
N MET A 227 -20.14 -8.71 -5.71
CA MET A 227 -20.72 -8.37 -7.01
C MET A 227 -19.60 -8.21 -8.03
N SER A 228 -19.79 -8.70 -9.25
CA SER A 228 -18.82 -8.51 -10.32
C SER A 228 -18.74 -7.02 -10.71
N ASP A 229 -17.60 -6.61 -11.26
CA ASP A 229 -17.39 -5.24 -11.73
C ASP A 229 -18.40 -4.84 -12.81
N ALA A 230 -18.68 -5.72 -13.76
CA ALA A 230 -19.69 -5.45 -14.80
C ALA A 230 -21.09 -5.29 -14.22
N ALA A 231 -21.51 -6.17 -13.28
CA ALA A 231 -22.81 -6.05 -12.63
C ALA A 231 -22.90 -4.81 -11.74
N PHE A 232 -21.79 -4.43 -11.08
CA PHE A 232 -21.72 -3.22 -10.28
C PHE A 232 -21.89 -1.96 -11.14
N LEU A 233 -21.18 -1.86 -12.27
CA LEU A 233 -21.30 -0.73 -13.18
C LEU A 233 -22.71 -0.61 -13.80
N ASP A 234 -23.36 -1.75 -14.09
CA ASP A 234 -24.77 -1.75 -14.52
C ASP A 234 -25.69 -1.30 -13.37
N ALA A 235 -25.47 -1.76 -12.15
CA ALA A 235 -26.27 -1.38 -10.98
C ALA A 235 -26.15 0.13 -10.65
N LEU A 236 -25.03 0.77 -10.97
CA LEU A 236 -24.86 2.22 -10.80
C LEU A 236 -25.82 3.05 -11.67
N THR A 237 -26.39 2.46 -12.72
CA THR A 237 -27.40 3.16 -13.56
C THR A 237 -28.77 3.29 -12.89
N ARG A 238 -29.00 2.56 -11.79
CA ARG A 238 -30.29 2.43 -11.08
C ARG A 238 -30.07 2.54 -9.58
N ILE A 239 -29.61 3.69 -9.12
CA ILE A 239 -29.34 3.94 -7.69
C ILE A 239 -30.57 4.57 -7.04
N GLU A 240 -30.97 4.01 -5.90
CA GLU A 240 -31.96 4.64 -5.02
C GLU A 240 -31.34 5.80 -4.22
N ASP A 241 -32.13 6.81 -3.96
CA ASP A 241 -31.73 7.93 -3.10
C ASP A 241 -31.41 7.46 -1.67
N ALA A 242 -30.58 8.24 -1.00
CA ALA A 242 -30.25 7.98 0.40
C ALA A 242 -31.51 8.10 1.27
N GLU A 243 -31.64 7.22 2.25
CA GLU A 243 -32.67 7.42 3.29
C GLU A 243 -32.42 8.75 4.02
N PRO A 244 -33.47 9.54 4.30
CA PRO A 244 -33.29 10.76 5.07
C PRO A 244 -32.68 10.43 6.43
N GLU A 245 -31.60 11.15 6.78
CA GLU A 245 -30.94 10.98 8.07
C GLU A 245 -31.94 11.17 9.21
N PRO A 246 -32.04 10.25 10.17
CA PRO A 246 -32.82 10.50 11.36
C PRO A 246 -32.25 11.75 12.07
N GLU A 247 -33.09 12.73 12.38
CA GLU A 247 -32.71 14.05 12.94
C GLU A 247 -31.79 13.98 14.18
N SER A 248 -31.66 12.81 14.82
CA SER A 248 -30.79 12.55 15.98
C SER A 248 -29.34 12.22 15.64
N ALA A 249 -28.98 12.03 14.36
CA ALA A 249 -27.67 11.52 13.93
C ALA A 249 -26.69 12.58 13.43
N LYS A 250 -26.93 13.88 13.68
CA LYS A 250 -25.90 14.88 13.37
C LYS A 250 -24.66 14.62 14.24
N PRO A 251 -23.53 14.23 13.67
CA PRO A 251 -22.31 14.04 14.45
C PRO A 251 -21.96 15.36 15.10
N ALA A 252 -21.79 15.36 16.41
CA ALA A 252 -21.19 16.50 17.09
C ALA A 252 -19.88 16.87 16.39
N PRO A 253 -19.59 18.17 16.16
CA PRO A 253 -18.36 18.59 15.50
C PRO A 253 -17.19 17.90 16.21
N ARG A 254 -16.42 17.10 15.50
CA ARG A 254 -15.20 16.51 16.02
C ARG A 254 -14.33 17.65 16.51
N ALA A 255 -14.28 17.81 17.85
CA ALA A 255 -13.37 18.75 18.48
C ALA A 255 -11.98 18.48 17.91
N GLN A 256 -11.47 19.43 17.14
CA GLN A 256 -10.10 19.45 16.69
C GLN A 256 -9.23 19.32 17.94
N ARG A 257 -8.62 18.16 18.14
CA ARG A 257 -7.59 18.01 19.15
C ARG A 257 -6.45 18.95 18.78
N SER A 258 -6.47 20.12 19.43
CA SER A 258 -5.33 21.05 19.41
C SER A 258 -4.07 20.28 19.78
N PRO A 259 -2.94 20.52 19.11
CA PRO A 259 -1.67 19.91 19.52
C PRO A 259 -1.38 20.38 20.94
N GLN A 260 -1.37 19.47 21.90
CA GLN A 260 -0.90 19.77 23.24
C GLN A 260 0.56 20.22 23.15
N HIS A 261 0.74 21.52 23.26
CA HIS A 261 2.03 22.14 23.50
C HIS A 261 2.55 21.62 24.84
N ASN A 262 3.52 20.72 24.78
CA ASN A 262 4.24 20.23 25.94
C ASN A 262 5.09 21.39 26.51
N LYS A 263 4.50 22.23 27.32
CA LYS A 263 5.23 23.24 28.13
C LYS A 263 6.11 22.48 29.11
N LYS A 264 7.38 22.38 28.80
CA LYS A 264 8.43 22.08 29.80
C LYS A 264 8.36 23.13 30.88
N GLY A 265 7.75 22.76 32.00
CA GLY A 265 7.80 23.52 33.24
C GLY A 265 9.20 23.48 33.80
N GLY A 266 9.88 24.61 33.78
CA GLY A 266 11.07 24.84 34.57
C GLY A 266 10.72 24.84 36.06
N GLY A 267 11.27 23.93 36.80
CA GLY A 267 11.13 23.81 38.28
C GLY A 267 12.49 23.91 38.95
N LYS A 268 12.60 24.94 39.73
CA LYS A 268 13.71 25.48 40.47
C LYS A 268 14.45 24.49 41.35
N ASN A 269 15.76 24.73 41.43
CA ASN A 269 16.70 24.48 42.52
C ASN A 269 16.09 24.10 43.89
N ASN A 270 16.57 22.97 44.44
CA ASN A 270 16.77 22.86 45.86
C ASN A 270 18.06 22.08 46.17
N LYS A 271 19.08 22.86 46.58
CA LYS A 271 20.27 22.41 47.32
C LYS A 271 19.85 21.93 48.70
N ARG A 272 20.22 20.70 49.06
CA ARG A 272 20.60 20.34 50.46
C ARG A 272 21.26 18.96 50.44
N ARG A 273 22.57 18.97 50.61
CA ARG A 273 23.37 18.60 51.79
C ARG A 273 23.40 17.11 52.18
N ARG A 274 24.61 16.55 51.95
CA ARG A 274 25.44 15.81 52.92
C ARG A 274 24.88 14.53 53.59
N ARG A 275 25.59 13.41 53.33
CA ARG A 275 26.47 12.63 54.29
C ARG A 275 26.76 11.29 53.62
N ARG A 276 28.01 11.02 53.36
CA ARG A 276 29.05 10.29 54.15
C ARG A 276 28.60 8.90 54.64
N GLY A 277 29.39 7.88 54.26
CA GLY A 277 29.58 6.57 54.87
C GLY A 277 29.16 5.47 53.92
N GLY A 278 29.88 4.48 53.65
CA GLY A 278 31.10 3.87 54.15
C GLY A 278 31.33 2.56 53.43
N ARG A 279 32.54 2.32 53.13
CA ARG A 279 33.28 1.05 53.17
C ARG A 279 32.53 -0.29 53.06
N GLY A 280 33.02 -1.13 52.14
CA GLY A 280 33.45 -2.46 52.59
C GLY A 280 32.91 -3.57 51.69
N GLY A 281 33.79 -4.40 51.15
CA GLY A 281 33.46 -5.77 50.85
C GLY A 281 34.15 -6.36 49.61
N ARG A 282 35.40 -6.73 49.80
CA ARG A 282 36.12 -7.66 48.93
C ARG A 282 35.47 -9.04 48.99
N GLY A 283 35.29 -9.70 47.86
CA GLY A 283 34.97 -11.13 47.76
C GLY A 283 35.59 -11.76 46.53
N ARG A 284 36.72 -12.39 46.74
CA ARG A 284 37.41 -13.31 45.83
C ARG A 284 36.68 -14.66 45.82
N GLY A 285 36.73 -15.38 44.69
CA GLY A 285 36.53 -16.84 44.65
C GLY A 285 36.23 -17.28 43.23
N ARG A 286 37.24 -17.73 42.56
CA ARG A 286 37.77 -19.06 42.21
C ARG A 286 36.92 -19.79 41.15
N ARG A 287 37.49 -19.93 39.96
CA ARG A 287 38.05 -21.13 39.29
C ARG A 287 37.32 -22.46 39.50
N ASN A 288 36.88 -23.08 38.38
CA ASN A 288 37.16 -24.47 37.94
C ASN A 288 36.56 -24.62 36.53
N SER A 289 37.28 -24.89 35.43
CA SER A 289 38.14 -25.96 35.00
C SER A 289 37.46 -27.33 34.96
N GLY A 290 37.45 -27.91 33.78
CA GLY A 290 37.25 -29.28 33.41
C GLY A 290 36.11 -29.43 32.45
N GLY A 291 36.20 -29.96 31.26
CA GLY A 291 37.10 -30.90 30.71
C GLY A 291 36.31 -31.81 29.79
N SER A 292 36.70 -31.84 28.56
CA SER A 292 36.86 -32.99 27.69
C SER A 292 35.73 -34.04 27.61
N ALA A 293 35.18 -34.31 26.42
CA ALA A 293 35.54 -35.52 25.68
C ALA A 293 34.60 -35.75 24.49
N ALA A 294 35.20 -36.02 23.41
CA ALA A 294 34.67 -36.55 22.16
C ALA A 294 33.98 -37.91 22.33
N LYS A 295 33.00 -38.20 21.49
CA LYS A 295 32.91 -39.53 20.83
C LYS A 295 32.07 -39.45 19.54
N LYS A 296 32.70 -39.94 18.50
CA LYS A 296 32.24 -40.45 17.23
C LYS A 296 31.25 -41.60 17.38
N ASN A 297 30.64 -41.86 16.28
CA ASN A 297 29.97 -43.05 15.68
C ASN A 297 28.47 -42.84 15.55
N ASP A 298 27.81 -43.15 14.46
CA ASP A 298 28.09 -43.79 13.14
C ASP A 298 27.32 -43.06 12.09
#